data_178d744c76d50897825ed0867ebf5a26
#
_entry.id   178d744c76d50897825ed0867ebf5a26
#
_cell.length_a   1.000
_cell.length_b   1.000
_cell.length_c   1.000
_cell.angle_alpha   90.00
_cell.angle_beta   90.00
_cell.angle_gamma   90.00
#
_symmetry.space_group_name_H-M   'P 1'
#
loop_
_entity.id
_entity.type
_entity.pdbx_description
1 polymer ?
#
loop_
_entity_poly.entity_id
_entity_poly.type
_entity_poly.pdbx_seq_one_letter_code
_entity_poly.pdbx_strand_id
1 'polypeptide(L)'
;EVEQRHQRGQPVLLGTVTVDTSEVLSRMLRMAKIPHTVLNAKNHAREAEIVSLAGQPGAVTIATNMAGRGTDIKLGEGVVWVPDSTIKSQVKLEDKYDNGHKALRELLIEKPCGLHVIGSERHESRRIDRQLRGRCARQGDPGSSQFYISLEDSLMRLFGSDRISGIMTRLGMQEGEALEHKWLNRSVETAQRRVEQQNFAIRKRTLEYDDVMNKQRSVVYDLRGEVLMSESAHPQILDVFNDLILTQCERYLTSAKDAEPQELVAWVTETFPVALRVEEIAPFKGEPEKAAEVVYARVTEAYELKCSVEDAQVLPIMERSVFLSCIDQQWQDYLRAMDELRHGV
;
A
#
# COMPACT_ATOMS: atom_id res chain seq x y z
N GLU A 1 -21.68 -3.69 -29.74
CA GLU A 1 -22.23 -2.80 -28.68
C GLU A 1 -21.82 -1.34 -28.93
N VAL A 2 -20.52 -1.00 -28.98
CA VAL A 2 -20.05 0.40 -29.19
C VAL A 2 -20.63 0.99 -30.46
N GLU A 3 -20.55 0.27 -31.58
CA GLU A 3 -21.07 0.70 -32.87
C GLU A 3 -22.59 0.96 -32.82
N GLN A 4 -23.34 0.03 -32.24
CA GLN A 4 -24.79 0.16 -32.10
C GLN A 4 -25.19 1.36 -31.26
N ARG A 5 -24.46 1.66 -30.18
CA ARG A 5 -24.70 2.81 -29.29
C ARG A 5 -24.33 4.10 -29.97
N HIS A 6 -23.17 4.15 -30.63
CA HIS A 6 -22.71 5.30 -31.40
C HIS A 6 -23.71 5.67 -32.52
N GLN A 7 -24.20 4.70 -33.30
CA GLN A 7 -25.19 4.93 -34.36
C GLN A 7 -26.51 5.47 -33.82
N ARG A 8 -26.88 5.17 -32.58
CA ARG A 8 -28.06 5.69 -31.88
C ARG A 8 -27.83 7.06 -31.23
N GLY A 9 -26.64 7.64 -31.37
CA GLY A 9 -26.26 8.90 -30.73
C GLY A 9 -26.02 8.83 -29.25
N GLN A 10 -25.94 7.62 -28.62
CA GLN A 10 -25.64 7.46 -27.23
C GLN A 10 -24.13 7.59 -26.99
N PRO A 11 -23.66 8.46 -26.05
CA PRO A 11 -22.26 8.54 -25.72
C PRO A 11 -21.79 7.26 -25.01
N VAL A 12 -20.57 6.80 -25.34
CA VAL A 12 -19.97 5.56 -24.80
C VAL A 12 -18.63 5.86 -24.15
N LEU A 13 -18.46 5.38 -22.92
CA LEU A 13 -17.18 5.39 -22.21
C LEU A 13 -16.69 3.96 -22.05
N LEU A 14 -15.58 3.63 -22.72
CA LEU A 14 -14.89 2.36 -22.58
C LEU A 14 -13.84 2.44 -21.48
N GLY A 15 -14.02 1.71 -20.38
CA GLY A 15 -13.05 1.58 -19.31
C GLY A 15 -12.13 0.39 -19.56
N THR A 16 -10.82 0.63 -19.53
CA THR A 16 -9.78 -0.42 -19.64
C THR A 16 -8.91 -0.45 -18.39
N VAL A 17 -8.35 -1.61 -18.06
CA VAL A 17 -7.44 -1.76 -16.91
C VAL A 17 -6.03 -1.30 -17.27
N THR A 18 -5.56 -1.60 -18.49
CA THR A 18 -4.21 -1.29 -18.95
C THR A 18 -4.19 -0.30 -20.11
N VAL A 19 -3.05 0.35 -20.29
CA VAL A 19 -2.80 1.21 -21.46
C VAL A 19 -2.79 0.39 -22.74
N ASP A 20 -2.19 -0.80 -22.72
CA ASP A 20 -2.08 -1.69 -23.87
C ASP A 20 -3.47 -2.11 -24.38
N THR A 21 -4.38 -2.49 -23.47
CA THR A 21 -5.77 -2.78 -23.82
C THR A 21 -6.44 -1.58 -24.46
N SER A 22 -6.19 -0.36 -23.98
CA SER A 22 -6.73 0.86 -24.56
C SER A 22 -6.25 1.09 -26.00
N GLU A 23 -5.00 0.79 -26.29
CA GLU A 23 -4.41 0.90 -27.63
C GLU A 23 -4.95 -0.15 -28.60
N VAL A 24 -5.15 -1.39 -28.11
CA VAL A 24 -5.76 -2.46 -28.91
C VAL A 24 -7.19 -2.08 -29.30
N LEU A 25 -8.01 -1.67 -28.35
CA LEU A 25 -9.39 -1.23 -28.61
C LEU A 25 -9.43 -0.02 -29.54
N SER A 26 -8.52 0.93 -29.37
CA SER A 26 -8.42 2.09 -30.28
C SER A 26 -8.13 1.65 -31.72
N ARG A 27 -7.23 0.68 -31.93
CA ARG A 27 -6.97 0.12 -33.28
C ARG A 27 -8.22 -0.54 -33.86
N MET A 28 -8.93 -1.31 -33.07
CA MET A 28 -10.16 -1.98 -33.50
C MET A 28 -11.25 -0.98 -33.90
N LEU A 29 -11.45 0.09 -33.12
CA LEU A 29 -12.41 1.14 -33.44
C LEU A 29 -12.03 1.94 -34.68
N ARG A 30 -10.73 2.15 -34.93
CA ARG A 30 -10.24 2.77 -36.19
C ARG A 30 -10.53 1.88 -37.39
N MET A 31 -10.30 0.58 -37.27
CA MET A 31 -10.66 -0.38 -38.35
C MET A 31 -12.16 -0.39 -38.63
N ALA A 32 -12.98 -0.25 -37.60
CA ALA A 32 -14.43 -0.11 -37.71
C ALA A 32 -14.89 1.29 -38.16
N LYS A 33 -13.97 2.23 -38.41
CA LYS A 33 -14.22 3.63 -38.77
C LYS A 33 -15.07 4.38 -37.76
N ILE A 34 -14.99 4.03 -36.49
CA ILE A 34 -15.72 4.71 -35.41
C ILE A 34 -14.80 5.83 -34.85
N PRO A 35 -15.23 7.12 -34.96
CA PRO A 35 -14.46 8.21 -34.37
C PRO A 35 -14.46 8.08 -32.84
N HIS A 36 -13.27 8.17 -32.23
CA HIS A 36 -13.12 8.03 -30.79
C HIS A 36 -11.93 8.81 -30.26
N THR A 37 -11.95 9.08 -28.97
CA THR A 37 -10.85 9.74 -28.25
C THR A 37 -10.27 8.79 -27.20
N VAL A 38 -8.95 8.82 -27.03
CA VAL A 38 -8.25 7.98 -26.05
C VAL A 38 -7.68 8.82 -24.93
N LEU A 39 -8.03 8.47 -23.71
CA LEU A 39 -7.56 9.07 -22.48
C LEU A 39 -6.78 8.03 -21.66
N ASN A 40 -5.47 8.12 -21.69
CA ASN A 40 -4.56 7.26 -20.95
C ASN A 40 -3.37 8.06 -20.41
N ALA A 41 -2.46 7.40 -19.69
CA ALA A 41 -1.30 8.03 -19.08
C ALA A 41 -0.39 8.81 -20.07
N LYS A 42 -0.46 8.51 -21.36
CA LYS A 42 0.31 9.21 -22.40
C LYS A 42 -0.32 10.57 -22.81
N ASN A 43 -1.60 10.80 -22.51
CA ASN A 43 -2.38 11.95 -23.01
C ASN A 43 -2.95 12.84 -21.90
N HIS A 44 -2.25 12.98 -20.77
CA HIS A 44 -2.73 13.76 -19.61
C HIS A 44 -2.97 15.25 -19.86
N ALA A 45 -2.21 15.86 -20.76
CA ALA A 45 -2.26 17.31 -20.97
C ALA A 45 -3.64 17.83 -21.45
N ARG A 46 -4.49 16.96 -22.04
CA ARG A 46 -5.81 17.29 -22.57
C ARG A 46 -6.95 16.57 -21.85
N GLU A 47 -6.68 16.03 -20.66
CA GLU A 47 -7.64 15.21 -19.91
C GLU A 47 -8.97 15.91 -19.67
N ALA A 48 -8.93 17.13 -19.15
CA ALA A 48 -10.16 17.88 -18.85
C ALA A 48 -11.00 18.17 -20.10
N GLU A 49 -10.36 18.49 -21.22
CA GLU A 49 -11.04 18.73 -22.50
C GLU A 49 -11.70 17.45 -23.02
N ILE A 50 -10.98 16.33 -23.03
CA ILE A 50 -11.49 15.05 -23.49
C ILE A 50 -12.67 14.58 -22.64
N VAL A 51 -12.57 14.71 -21.32
CA VAL A 51 -13.64 14.31 -20.41
C VAL A 51 -14.88 15.20 -20.57
N SER A 52 -14.71 16.49 -20.81
CA SER A 52 -15.84 17.40 -21.04
C SER A 52 -16.64 17.05 -22.30
N LEU A 53 -15.98 16.48 -23.31
CA LEU A 53 -16.59 16.07 -24.58
C LEU A 53 -17.13 14.62 -24.54
N ALA A 54 -16.78 13.83 -23.55
CA ALA A 54 -17.19 12.42 -23.47
C ALA A 54 -18.70 12.19 -23.31
N GLY A 55 -19.44 13.19 -22.86
CA GLY A 55 -20.91 13.14 -22.72
C GLY A 55 -21.69 13.67 -23.94
N GLN A 56 -21.03 14.08 -25.01
CA GLN A 56 -21.69 14.60 -26.19
C GLN A 56 -22.39 13.49 -27.00
N PRO A 57 -23.45 13.81 -27.75
CA PRO A 57 -24.17 12.80 -28.55
C PRO A 57 -23.23 12.02 -29.46
N GLY A 58 -23.28 10.68 -29.35
CA GLY A 58 -22.49 9.78 -30.17
C GLY A 58 -20.96 9.76 -29.85
N ALA A 59 -20.51 10.48 -28.84
CA ALA A 59 -19.09 10.47 -28.45
C ALA A 59 -18.65 9.05 -28.01
N VAL A 60 -17.48 8.64 -28.46
CA VAL A 60 -16.83 7.39 -27.99
C VAL A 60 -15.50 7.74 -27.34
N THR A 61 -15.35 7.42 -26.07
CA THR A 61 -14.11 7.71 -25.30
C THR A 61 -13.57 6.43 -24.70
N ILE A 62 -12.29 6.13 -24.95
CA ILE A 62 -11.58 5.05 -24.26
C ILE A 62 -10.81 5.69 -23.11
N ALA A 63 -11.00 5.19 -21.88
CA ALA A 63 -10.30 5.70 -20.71
C ALA A 63 -9.67 4.56 -19.90
N THR A 64 -8.40 4.70 -19.53
CA THR A 64 -7.82 3.84 -18.51
C THR A 64 -8.38 4.20 -17.14
N ASN A 65 -8.35 3.25 -16.21
CA ASN A 65 -9.00 3.28 -14.91
C ASN A 65 -8.88 4.60 -14.13
N MET A 66 -7.73 5.26 -14.18
CA MET A 66 -7.45 6.47 -13.39
C MET A 66 -7.73 7.76 -14.13
N ALA A 67 -7.92 7.69 -15.44
CA ALA A 67 -8.11 8.87 -16.28
C ALA A 67 -9.48 9.51 -16.03
N GLY A 68 -9.52 10.84 -15.94
CA GLY A 68 -10.72 11.63 -15.66
C GLY A 68 -11.24 11.53 -14.22
N ARG A 69 -10.45 11.07 -13.26
CA ARG A 69 -10.85 11.04 -11.84
C ARG A 69 -10.98 12.47 -11.31
N GLY A 70 -12.14 12.77 -10.70
CA GLY A 70 -12.42 14.12 -10.19
C GLY A 70 -13.06 15.07 -11.20
N THR A 71 -13.06 14.73 -12.50
CA THR A 71 -13.70 15.54 -13.55
C THR A 71 -15.11 15.02 -13.82
N ASP A 72 -16.07 15.93 -13.94
CA ASP A 72 -17.45 15.61 -14.24
C ASP A 72 -17.67 15.48 -15.76
N ILE A 73 -18.51 14.51 -16.17
CA ILE A 73 -18.92 14.30 -17.56
C ILE A 73 -20.30 14.94 -17.71
N LYS A 74 -20.37 16.08 -18.40
CA LYS A 74 -21.64 16.74 -18.68
C LYS A 74 -22.26 16.13 -19.92
N LEU A 75 -23.52 15.70 -19.78
CA LEU A 75 -24.29 15.16 -20.90
C LEU A 75 -24.71 16.27 -21.86
N GLY A 76 -24.54 16.06 -23.15
CA GLY A 76 -24.93 16.98 -24.21
C GLY A 76 -26.44 17.01 -24.40
N GLU A 77 -26.90 18.01 -25.15
CA GLU A 77 -28.31 18.16 -25.50
C GLU A 77 -28.83 16.94 -26.28
N GLY A 78 -30.01 16.47 -25.95
CA GLY A 78 -30.62 15.30 -26.57
C GLY A 78 -30.15 13.93 -26.10
N VAL A 79 -29.09 13.86 -25.28
CA VAL A 79 -28.60 12.59 -24.67
C VAL A 79 -29.57 12.14 -23.59
N VAL A 80 -30.15 13.06 -22.82
CA VAL A 80 -31.16 12.78 -21.79
C VAL A 80 -32.52 13.13 -22.33
N TRP A 81 -33.38 12.16 -22.53
CA TRP A 81 -34.74 12.33 -23.04
C TRP A 81 -35.82 11.94 -22.03
N VAL A 82 -35.44 11.22 -20.97
CA VAL A 82 -36.35 10.83 -19.87
C VAL A 82 -36.33 11.93 -18.82
N PRO A 83 -37.50 12.50 -18.44
CA PRO A 83 -37.57 13.53 -17.41
C PRO A 83 -37.04 12.99 -16.04
N ASP A 84 -36.30 13.82 -15.33
CA ASP A 84 -35.77 13.54 -13.99
C ASP A 84 -36.84 13.03 -13.01
N SER A 85 -38.05 13.58 -13.07
CA SER A 85 -39.17 13.17 -12.25
C SER A 85 -39.57 11.71 -12.46
N THR A 86 -39.50 11.24 -13.72
CA THR A 86 -39.80 9.84 -14.08
C THR A 86 -38.73 8.88 -13.53
N ILE A 87 -37.47 9.27 -13.65
CA ILE A 87 -36.35 8.45 -13.14
C ILE A 87 -36.39 8.39 -11.61
N LYS A 88 -36.52 9.54 -10.96
CA LYS A 88 -36.54 9.60 -9.48
C LYS A 88 -37.77 8.92 -8.86
N SER A 89 -38.91 8.88 -9.53
CA SER A 89 -40.11 8.21 -9.03
C SER A 89 -40.03 6.69 -9.15
N GLN A 90 -39.19 6.14 -10.03
CA GLN A 90 -39.08 4.72 -10.28
C GLN A 90 -37.85 4.08 -9.60
N VAL A 91 -36.86 4.87 -9.16
CA VAL A 91 -35.68 4.39 -8.46
C VAL A 91 -35.88 4.52 -6.95
N LYS A 92 -36.45 3.52 -6.30
CA LYS A 92 -36.28 3.33 -4.87
C LYS A 92 -34.92 2.67 -4.64
N LEU A 93 -34.07 3.35 -3.88
CA LEU A 93 -32.70 2.89 -3.56
C LEU A 93 -32.62 1.55 -2.82
N GLU A 94 -33.73 1.03 -2.34
CA GLU A 94 -33.82 -0.17 -1.50
C GLU A 94 -34.26 -1.44 -2.25
N ASP A 95 -34.75 -1.34 -3.47
CA ASP A 95 -35.29 -2.50 -4.17
C ASP A 95 -34.18 -3.30 -4.89
N LYS A 96 -33.79 -4.36 -4.26
CA LYS A 96 -33.09 -5.47 -4.87
C LYS A 96 -33.94 -6.07 -6.00
N TYR A 97 -33.74 -5.61 -7.23
CA TYR A 97 -34.25 -6.30 -8.43
C TYR A 97 -35.75 -6.56 -8.47
N ASP A 98 -36.60 -5.63 -8.06
CA ASP A 98 -38.02 -5.89 -8.09
C ASP A 98 -38.77 -5.25 -9.27
N ASN A 99 -39.92 -5.81 -9.58
CA ASN A 99 -40.72 -5.74 -10.82
C ASN A 99 -41.11 -4.32 -11.31
N GLY A 100 -41.02 -3.27 -10.47
CA GLY A 100 -41.32 -1.88 -10.85
C GLY A 100 -40.28 -1.24 -11.79
N HIS A 101 -39.05 -1.72 -11.78
CA HIS A 101 -37.98 -1.21 -12.64
C HIS A 101 -37.92 -1.86 -14.02
N LYS A 102 -38.71 -2.89 -14.25
CA LYS A 102 -38.70 -3.67 -15.49
C LYS A 102 -39.13 -2.84 -16.67
N ALA A 103 -40.17 -2.02 -16.53
CA ALA A 103 -40.68 -1.17 -17.59
C ALA A 103 -39.68 -0.07 -18.01
N LEU A 104 -39.00 0.58 -17.02
CA LEU A 104 -37.96 1.57 -17.34
C LEU A 104 -36.75 0.91 -17.98
N ARG A 105 -36.34 -0.26 -17.48
CA ARG A 105 -35.21 -1.02 -18.03
C ARG A 105 -35.50 -1.43 -19.48
N GLU A 106 -36.68 -1.96 -19.77
CA GLU A 106 -37.09 -2.32 -21.11
C GLU A 106 -37.12 -1.09 -22.04
N LEU A 107 -37.69 0.02 -21.56
CA LEU A 107 -37.70 1.27 -22.31
C LEU A 107 -36.28 1.79 -22.61
N LEU A 108 -35.35 1.71 -21.67
CA LEU A 108 -33.96 2.13 -21.86
C LEU A 108 -33.14 1.18 -22.75
N ILE A 109 -33.58 -0.08 -22.91
CA ILE A 109 -33.02 -1.02 -23.90
C ILE A 109 -33.47 -0.60 -25.32
N GLU A 110 -34.75 -0.30 -25.48
CA GLU A 110 -35.33 0.11 -26.78
C GLU A 110 -34.85 1.49 -27.19
N LYS A 111 -34.86 2.45 -26.26
CA LYS A 111 -34.41 3.81 -26.45
C LYS A 111 -33.38 4.24 -25.40
N PRO A 112 -32.09 3.98 -25.66
CA PRO A 112 -31.02 4.27 -24.73
C PRO A 112 -30.95 5.76 -24.36
N CYS A 113 -30.68 6.02 -23.07
CA CYS A 113 -30.62 7.37 -22.48
C CYS A 113 -29.36 7.53 -21.64
N GLY A 114 -28.71 8.68 -21.72
CA GLY A 114 -27.52 9.02 -20.94
C GLY A 114 -26.25 8.29 -21.38
N LEU A 115 -25.22 8.42 -20.58
CA LEU A 115 -23.90 7.82 -20.83
C LEU A 115 -23.95 6.28 -20.68
N HIS A 116 -23.40 5.56 -21.64
CA HIS A 116 -23.20 4.14 -21.55
C HIS A 116 -21.73 3.82 -21.21
N VAL A 117 -21.51 3.10 -20.10
CA VAL A 117 -20.18 2.72 -19.63
C VAL A 117 -19.93 1.24 -19.93
N ILE A 118 -18.85 0.95 -20.65
CA ILE A 118 -18.42 -0.42 -20.94
C ILE A 118 -17.10 -0.68 -20.21
N GLY A 119 -17.03 -1.72 -19.38
CA GLY A 119 -15.77 -2.25 -18.85
C GLY A 119 -15.27 -3.40 -19.70
N SER A 120 -14.05 -3.33 -20.22
CA SER A 120 -13.45 -4.39 -21.02
C SER A 120 -13.07 -5.63 -20.22
N GLU A 121 -12.92 -5.46 -18.91
CA GLU A 121 -12.57 -6.48 -17.92
C GLU A 121 -12.95 -6.00 -16.51
N ARG A 122 -12.85 -6.87 -15.51
CA ARG A 122 -13.07 -6.49 -14.10
C ARG A 122 -11.75 -6.14 -13.43
N HIS A 123 -11.78 -5.14 -12.58
CA HIS A 123 -10.63 -4.77 -11.77
C HIS A 123 -10.49 -5.69 -10.56
N GLU A 124 -9.31 -5.75 -9.98
CA GLU A 124 -9.04 -6.50 -8.75
C GLU A 124 -9.88 -6.01 -7.56
N SER A 125 -10.29 -4.76 -7.57
CA SER A 125 -11.08 -4.14 -6.50
C SER A 125 -12.48 -3.76 -7.00
N ARG A 126 -13.52 -4.24 -6.29
CA ARG A 126 -14.92 -3.88 -6.52
C ARG A 126 -15.16 -2.37 -6.45
N ARG A 127 -14.38 -1.66 -5.64
CA ARG A 127 -14.47 -0.19 -5.52
C ARG A 127 -14.17 0.49 -6.84
N ILE A 128 -13.19 0.00 -7.58
CA ILE A 128 -12.79 0.58 -8.87
C ILE A 128 -13.88 0.34 -9.92
N ASP A 129 -14.44 -0.87 -9.97
CA ASP A 129 -15.59 -1.16 -10.85
C ASP A 129 -16.79 -0.26 -10.55
N ARG A 130 -17.07 -0.02 -9.27
CA ARG A 130 -18.14 0.88 -8.86
C ARG A 130 -17.86 2.34 -9.25
N GLN A 131 -16.62 2.78 -9.18
CA GLN A 131 -16.21 4.11 -9.64
C GLN A 131 -16.39 4.26 -11.15
N LEU A 132 -16.04 3.24 -11.93
CA LEU A 132 -16.25 3.23 -13.36
C LEU A 132 -17.75 3.25 -13.69
N ARG A 133 -18.54 2.38 -13.08
CA ARG A 133 -20.01 2.37 -13.24
C ARG A 133 -20.65 3.70 -12.87
N GLY A 134 -20.22 4.30 -11.77
CA GLY A 134 -20.74 5.58 -11.28
C GLY A 134 -20.54 6.75 -12.22
N ARG A 135 -19.74 6.59 -13.27
CA ARG A 135 -19.59 7.64 -14.29
C ARG A 135 -20.82 7.82 -15.15
N CYS A 136 -21.65 6.78 -15.32
CA CYS A 136 -22.88 6.90 -16.10
C CYS A 136 -24.05 7.54 -15.35
N ALA A 137 -23.95 7.71 -14.02
CA ALA A 137 -25.06 8.15 -13.17
C ALA A 137 -24.66 9.28 -12.21
N ARG A 138 -23.78 10.19 -12.63
CA ARG A 138 -23.38 11.34 -11.82
C ARG A 138 -24.56 12.28 -11.60
N GLN A 139 -24.67 12.77 -10.36
CA GLN A 139 -25.72 13.69 -9.93
C GLN A 139 -27.17 13.21 -10.21
N GLY A 140 -27.35 11.89 -10.39
CA GLY A 140 -28.65 11.31 -10.69
C GLY A 140 -28.98 11.24 -12.18
N ASP A 141 -28.02 11.52 -13.04
CA ASP A 141 -28.22 11.40 -14.50
C ASP A 141 -28.56 9.95 -14.87
N PRO A 142 -29.43 9.75 -15.87
CA PRO A 142 -29.69 8.43 -16.42
C PRO A 142 -28.46 7.90 -17.16
N GLY A 143 -28.29 6.58 -17.14
CA GLY A 143 -27.23 5.94 -17.88
C GLY A 143 -27.25 4.43 -17.70
N SER A 144 -26.35 3.76 -18.36
CA SER A 144 -26.24 2.29 -18.31
C SER A 144 -24.79 1.84 -18.24
N SER A 145 -24.57 0.62 -17.72
CA SER A 145 -23.23 0.06 -17.70
C SER A 145 -23.23 -1.43 -17.96
N GLN A 146 -22.21 -1.90 -18.67
CA GLN A 146 -21.99 -3.30 -18.97
C GLN A 146 -20.52 -3.67 -18.83
N PHE A 147 -20.22 -4.85 -18.29
CA PHE A 147 -18.87 -5.39 -18.22
C PHE A 147 -18.76 -6.64 -19.08
N TYR A 148 -17.73 -6.70 -19.88
CA TYR A 148 -17.31 -7.89 -20.60
C TYR A 148 -16.18 -8.55 -19.82
N ILE A 149 -16.24 -9.87 -19.67
CA ILE A 149 -15.30 -10.63 -18.85
C ILE A 149 -14.87 -11.85 -19.66
N SER A 150 -13.56 -12.06 -19.76
CA SER A 150 -13.00 -13.30 -20.29
C SER A 150 -12.57 -14.21 -19.13
N LEU A 151 -12.64 -15.51 -19.34
CA LEU A 151 -12.03 -16.49 -18.42
C LEU A 151 -10.50 -16.41 -18.41
N GLU A 152 -9.94 -15.78 -19.43
CA GLU A 152 -8.50 -15.51 -19.55
C GLU A 152 -8.03 -14.25 -18.83
N ASP A 153 -8.97 -13.42 -18.33
CA ASP A 153 -8.63 -12.23 -17.55
C ASP A 153 -7.82 -12.62 -16.33
N SER A 154 -6.86 -11.76 -15.93
CA SER A 154 -5.93 -12.01 -14.82
C SER A 154 -6.66 -12.36 -13.53
N LEU A 155 -7.75 -11.66 -13.23
CA LEU A 155 -8.60 -11.93 -12.08
C LEU A 155 -9.19 -13.35 -12.09
N MET A 156 -9.62 -13.82 -13.26
CA MET A 156 -10.23 -15.14 -13.41
C MET A 156 -9.19 -16.26 -13.36
N ARG A 157 -8.00 -16.05 -13.92
CA ARG A 157 -6.87 -17.00 -13.85
C ARG A 157 -6.43 -17.26 -12.42
N LEU A 158 -6.40 -16.23 -11.56
CA LEU A 158 -5.98 -16.35 -10.15
C LEU A 158 -6.96 -17.21 -9.31
N PHE A 159 -8.24 -17.32 -9.68
CA PHE A 159 -9.26 -17.90 -8.80
C PHE A 159 -10.08 -19.04 -9.38
N GLY A 160 -9.59 -19.72 -10.41
CA GLY A 160 -10.14 -20.99 -10.82
C GLY A 160 -10.80 -21.02 -12.19
N SER A 161 -10.15 -20.42 -13.19
CA SER A 161 -10.50 -20.56 -14.60
C SER A 161 -10.71 -22.04 -15.01
N ASP A 162 -9.87 -22.96 -14.49
CA ASP A 162 -9.92 -24.37 -14.84
C ASP A 162 -11.23 -25.06 -14.44
N ARG A 163 -11.77 -24.71 -13.26
CA ARG A 163 -13.07 -25.25 -12.81
C ARG A 163 -14.22 -24.68 -13.62
N ILE A 164 -14.17 -23.42 -13.95
CA ILE A 164 -15.20 -22.72 -14.73
C ILE A 164 -15.15 -23.19 -16.17
N SER A 165 -13.97 -23.29 -16.76
CA SER A 165 -13.75 -23.85 -18.10
C SER A 165 -14.30 -25.27 -18.23
N GLY A 166 -14.01 -26.14 -17.25
CA GLY A 166 -14.56 -27.52 -17.22
C GLY A 166 -16.09 -27.58 -17.13
N ILE A 167 -16.74 -26.64 -16.47
CA ILE A 167 -18.21 -26.55 -16.41
C ILE A 167 -18.75 -26.03 -17.73
N MET A 168 -18.13 -25.05 -18.37
CA MET A 168 -18.55 -24.51 -19.66
C MET A 168 -18.46 -25.58 -20.78
N THR A 169 -17.36 -26.33 -20.79
CA THR A 169 -17.23 -27.46 -21.72
C THR A 169 -18.33 -28.53 -21.54
N ARG A 170 -18.72 -28.80 -20.28
CA ARG A 170 -19.85 -29.74 -19.99
C ARG A 170 -21.21 -29.19 -20.39
N LEU A 171 -21.37 -27.85 -20.42
CA LEU A 171 -22.60 -27.20 -20.87
C LEU A 171 -22.69 -27.09 -22.41
N GLY A 172 -21.68 -27.57 -23.14
CA GLY A 172 -21.67 -27.60 -24.60
C GLY A 172 -21.50 -26.23 -25.25
N MET A 173 -20.97 -25.24 -24.53
CA MET A 173 -20.75 -23.88 -25.05
C MET A 173 -19.58 -23.87 -26.03
N GLN A 174 -19.77 -23.17 -27.15
CA GLN A 174 -18.72 -22.94 -28.13
C GLN A 174 -17.87 -21.74 -27.80
N GLU A 175 -16.62 -21.71 -28.25
CA GLU A 175 -15.71 -20.59 -28.11
C GLU A 175 -16.29 -19.34 -28.79
N GLY A 176 -16.36 -18.23 -28.04
CA GLY A 176 -16.95 -16.98 -28.54
C GLY A 176 -18.40 -16.73 -28.15
N GLU A 177 -19.09 -17.67 -27.53
CA GLU A 177 -20.46 -17.44 -27.03
C GLU A 177 -20.46 -16.61 -25.76
N ALA A 178 -21.29 -15.54 -25.72
CA ALA A 178 -21.47 -14.71 -24.54
C ALA A 178 -22.45 -15.37 -23.57
N LEU A 179 -22.00 -15.62 -22.34
CA LEU A 179 -22.84 -16.19 -21.29
C LEU A 179 -23.20 -15.12 -20.24
N GLU A 180 -24.49 -14.85 -20.10
CA GLU A 180 -25.02 -14.06 -18.99
C GLU A 180 -25.64 -14.98 -17.94
N HIS A 181 -24.92 -15.24 -16.85
CA HIS A 181 -25.46 -16.07 -15.76
C HIS A 181 -25.15 -15.48 -14.37
N LYS A 182 -26.15 -15.50 -13.48
CA LYS A 182 -26.02 -14.97 -12.11
C LYS A 182 -24.89 -15.63 -11.31
N TRP A 183 -24.60 -16.89 -11.60
CA TRP A 183 -23.51 -17.62 -10.94
C TRP A 183 -22.13 -17.06 -11.31
N LEU A 184 -21.89 -16.69 -12.58
CA LEU A 184 -20.63 -16.06 -13.01
C LEU A 184 -20.39 -14.76 -12.27
N ASN A 185 -21.41 -13.92 -12.16
CA ASN A 185 -21.30 -12.66 -11.41
C ASN A 185 -20.91 -12.87 -9.95
N ARG A 186 -21.46 -13.91 -9.29
CA ARG A 186 -21.09 -14.27 -7.91
C ARG A 186 -19.65 -14.81 -7.82
N SER A 187 -19.22 -15.60 -8.81
CA SER A 187 -17.85 -16.12 -8.85
C SER A 187 -16.83 -15.00 -8.97
N VAL A 188 -17.06 -14.06 -9.88
CA VAL A 188 -16.22 -12.88 -10.06
C VAL A 188 -16.18 -12.03 -8.78
N GLU A 189 -17.33 -11.78 -8.16
CA GLU A 189 -17.38 -11.01 -6.91
C GLU A 189 -16.62 -11.72 -5.77
N THR A 190 -16.70 -13.06 -5.72
CA THR A 190 -15.95 -13.86 -4.74
C THR A 190 -14.43 -13.78 -5.01
N ALA A 191 -14.02 -13.85 -6.27
CA ALA A 191 -12.63 -13.66 -6.68
C ALA A 191 -12.10 -12.29 -6.24
N GLN A 192 -12.83 -11.22 -6.57
CA GLN A 192 -12.46 -9.87 -6.15
C GLN A 192 -12.33 -9.72 -4.62
N ARG A 193 -13.26 -10.31 -3.85
CA ARG A 193 -13.17 -10.28 -2.38
C ARG A 193 -11.91 -10.95 -1.86
N ARG A 194 -11.50 -12.07 -2.45
CA ARG A 194 -10.25 -12.76 -2.07
C ARG A 194 -9.01 -11.92 -2.37
N VAL A 195 -8.94 -11.31 -3.55
CA VAL A 195 -7.84 -10.39 -3.89
C VAL A 195 -7.80 -9.20 -2.94
N GLU A 196 -8.96 -8.58 -2.68
CA GLU A 196 -9.06 -7.46 -1.73
C GLU A 196 -8.57 -7.85 -0.33
N GLN A 197 -8.92 -9.05 0.16
CA GLN A 197 -8.48 -9.56 1.46
C GLN A 197 -6.97 -9.82 1.48
N GLN A 198 -6.42 -10.44 0.43
CA GLN A 198 -4.99 -10.67 0.32
C GLN A 198 -4.20 -9.36 0.29
N ASN A 199 -4.61 -8.42 -0.56
CA ASN A 199 -3.98 -7.11 -0.65
C ASN A 199 -4.12 -6.30 0.66
N PHE A 200 -5.23 -6.47 1.38
CA PHE A 200 -5.40 -5.88 2.71
C PHE A 200 -4.43 -6.49 3.72
N ALA A 201 -4.30 -7.82 3.75
CA ALA A 201 -3.38 -8.51 4.66
C ALA A 201 -1.92 -8.09 4.42
N ILE A 202 -1.50 -8.03 3.15
CA ILE A 202 -0.15 -7.58 2.78
C ILE A 202 0.09 -6.13 3.27
N ARG A 203 -0.84 -5.21 2.99
CA ARG A 203 -0.71 -3.81 3.43
C ARG A 203 -0.74 -3.66 4.94
N LYS A 204 -1.58 -4.44 5.63
CA LYS A 204 -1.64 -4.44 7.09
C LYS A 204 -0.30 -4.87 7.68
N ARG A 205 0.28 -5.97 7.17
CA ARG A 205 1.61 -6.46 7.59
C ARG A 205 2.70 -5.42 7.36
N THR A 206 2.69 -4.74 6.21
CA THR A 206 3.64 -3.66 5.91
C THR A 206 3.52 -2.52 6.92
N LEU A 207 2.29 -2.09 7.24
CA LEU A 207 2.07 -1.03 8.24
C LEU A 207 2.53 -1.45 9.65
N GLU A 208 2.22 -2.67 10.08
CA GLU A 208 2.65 -3.19 11.37
C GLU A 208 4.19 -3.18 11.48
N TYR A 209 4.88 -3.55 10.41
CA TYR A 209 6.34 -3.49 10.33
C TYR A 209 6.86 -2.04 10.38
N ASP A 210 6.26 -1.16 9.57
CA ASP A 210 6.64 0.25 9.51
C ASP A 210 6.42 0.98 10.85
N ASP A 211 5.37 0.61 11.61
CA ASP A 211 5.11 1.16 12.95
C ASP A 211 6.24 0.82 13.93
N VAL A 212 6.75 -0.41 13.91
CA VAL A 212 7.90 -0.82 14.73
C VAL A 212 9.14 -0.02 14.33
N MET A 213 9.42 0.03 13.02
CA MET A 213 10.57 0.78 12.50
C MET A 213 10.51 2.27 12.83
N ASN A 214 9.31 2.88 12.79
CA ASN A 214 9.14 4.29 13.12
C ASN A 214 9.39 4.57 14.61
N LYS A 215 8.92 3.70 15.51
CA LYS A 215 9.21 3.83 16.95
C LYS A 215 10.70 3.78 17.22
N GLN A 216 11.39 2.81 16.63
CA GLN A 216 12.84 2.68 16.78
C GLN A 216 13.59 3.86 16.17
N ARG A 217 13.16 4.32 15.00
CA ARG A 217 13.72 5.51 14.36
C ARG A 217 13.59 6.72 15.28
N SER A 218 12.42 6.94 15.89
CA SER A 218 12.24 8.07 16.81
C SER A 218 13.24 8.02 17.95
N VAL A 219 13.41 6.88 18.61
CA VAL A 219 14.37 6.72 19.72
C VAL A 219 15.81 7.04 19.28
N VAL A 220 16.25 6.50 18.14
CA VAL A 220 17.61 6.73 17.63
C VAL A 220 17.81 8.20 17.21
N TYR A 221 16.81 8.80 16.55
CA TYR A 221 16.92 10.18 16.10
C TYR A 221 16.80 11.19 17.24
N ASP A 222 16.03 10.87 18.29
CA ASP A 222 15.96 11.69 19.51
C ASP A 222 17.32 11.68 20.21
N LEU A 223 17.93 10.52 20.45
CA LEU A 223 19.29 10.40 21.00
C LEU A 223 20.32 11.14 20.13
N ARG A 224 20.27 10.94 18.82
CA ARG A 224 21.16 11.63 17.87
C ARG A 224 20.98 13.15 17.93
N GLY A 225 19.75 13.61 18.05
CA GLY A 225 19.39 15.02 18.19
C GLY A 225 19.92 15.62 19.48
N GLU A 226 19.79 14.92 20.60
CA GLU A 226 20.32 15.32 21.90
C GLU A 226 21.84 15.49 21.84
N VAL A 227 22.55 14.51 21.30
CA VAL A 227 24.01 14.56 21.14
C VAL A 227 24.45 15.70 20.23
N LEU A 228 23.71 15.95 19.14
CA LEU A 228 24.03 17.01 18.18
C LEU A 228 23.85 18.41 18.78
N MET A 229 22.82 18.60 19.62
CA MET A 229 22.46 19.88 20.20
C MET A 229 23.13 20.12 21.55
N SER A 230 23.71 19.11 22.20
CA SER A 230 24.43 19.25 23.48
C SER A 230 25.75 19.98 23.29
N GLU A 231 26.20 20.71 24.31
CA GLU A 231 27.54 21.30 24.34
C GLU A 231 28.63 20.22 24.44
N SER A 232 28.35 19.14 25.16
CA SER A 232 29.23 17.99 25.34
C SER A 232 28.42 16.68 25.25
N ALA A 233 28.98 15.65 24.62
CA ALA A 233 28.43 14.30 24.59
C ALA A 233 28.87 13.46 25.80
N HIS A 234 29.71 14.01 26.67
CA HIS A 234 30.29 13.30 27.79
C HIS A 234 29.27 12.62 28.75
N PRO A 235 28.19 13.31 29.18
CA PRO A 235 27.19 12.70 30.05
C PRO A 235 26.51 11.49 29.36
N GLN A 236 26.15 11.63 28.09
CA GLN A 236 25.51 10.55 27.32
C GLN A 236 26.44 9.34 27.12
N ILE A 237 27.76 9.58 26.98
CA ILE A 237 28.76 8.50 26.92
C ILE A 237 28.81 7.74 28.25
N LEU A 238 28.79 8.45 29.38
CA LEU A 238 28.77 7.82 30.70
C LEU A 238 27.47 7.04 30.95
N ASP A 239 26.33 7.55 30.50
CA ASP A 239 25.06 6.83 30.57
C ASP A 239 25.10 5.53 29.76
N VAL A 240 25.64 5.55 28.54
CA VAL A 240 25.84 4.35 27.73
C VAL A 240 26.78 3.34 28.40
N PHE A 241 27.87 3.81 29.04
CA PHE A 241 28.76 2.91 29.80
C PHE A 241 28.02 2.24 30.96
N ASN A 242 27.21 3.02 31.71
CA ASN A 242 26.45 2.48 32.82
C ASN A 242 25.46 1.40 32.37
N ASP A 243 24.65 1.68 31.35
CA ASP A 243 23.67 0.74 30.81
C ASP A 243 24.32 -0.53 30.24
N LEU A 244 25.43 -0.39 29.52
CA LEU A 244 26.19 -1.50 28.99
C LEU A 244 26.75 -2.39 30.07
N ILE A 245 27.40 -1.79 31.09
CA ILE A 245 27.99 -2.49 32.22
C ILE A 245 26.93 -3.23 33.03
N LEU A 246 25.79 -2.55 33.31
CA LEU A 246 24.68 -3.17 34.04
C LEU A 246 24.12 -4.37 33.27
N THR A 247 23.88 -4.23 31.97
CA THR A 247 23.38 -5.32 31.11
C THR A 247 24.33 -6.54 31.14
N GLN A 248 25.65 -6.32 31.10
CA GLN A 248 26.60 -7.41 31.13
C GLN A 248 26.73 -8.02 32.54
N CYS A 249 26.65 -7.21 33.59
CA CYS A 249 26.59 -7.73 34.95
C CYS A 249 25.36 -8.60 35.19
N GLU A 250 24.20 -8.17 34.71
CA GLU A 250 22.98 -8.99 34.74
C GLU A 250 23.19 -10.32 33.98
N ARG A 251 23.78 -10.26 32.79
CA ARG A 251 24.03 -11.48 31.98
C ARG A 251 24.90 -12.50 32.68
N TYR A 252 25.96 -12.06 33.31
CA TYR A 252 26.98 -12.97 33.90
C TYR A 252 26.77 -13.27 35.39
N LEU A 253 26.00 -12.44 36.14
CA LEU A 253 25.91 -12.54 37.58
C LEU A 253 24.50 -12.72 38.15
N THR A 254 23.45 -12.76 37.35
CA THR A 254 22.06 -12.82 37.85
C THR A 254 21.79 -14.03 38.75
N SER A 255 22.38 -15.20 38.46
CA SER A 255 22.19 -16.41 39.26
C SER A 255 23.46 -16.71 40.10
N ALA A 256 23.31 -16.76 41.42
CA ALA A 256 24.43 -17.08 42.28
C ALA A 256 25.06 -18.47 42.01
N LYS A 257 24.28 -19.43 41.45
CA LYS A 257 24.75 -20.76 41.08
C LYS A 257 25.49 -20.83 39.76
N ASP A 258 25.01 -20.03 38.78
CA ASP A 258 25.52 -20.03 37.41
C ASP A 258 26.29 -18.74 37.10
N ALA A 259 26.72 -17.99 38.14
CA ALA A 259 27.50 -16.78 37.98
C ALA A 259 28.88 -17.06 37.43
N GLU A 260 29.28 -16.33 36.42
CA GLU A 260 30.58 -16.46 35.72
C GLU A 260 31.42 -15.16 35.87
N PRO A 261 31.95 -14.84 37.08
CA PRO A 261 32.72 -13.61 37.31
C PRO A 261 33.97 -13.52 36.43
N GLN A 262 34.57 -14.66 36.05
CA GLN A 262 35.72 -14.70 35.16
C GLN A 262 35.37 -14.16 33.76
N GLU A 263 34.22 -14.56 33.23
CA GLU A 263 33.73 -14.08 31.92
C GLU A 263 33.46 -12.59 31.95
N LEU A 264 32.81 -12.06 33.00
CA LEU A 264 32.59 -10.66 33.16
C LEU A 264 33.92 -9.86 33.21
N VAL A 265 34.90 -10.34 34.01
CA VAL A 265 36.21 -9.69 34.10
C VAL A 265 36.95 -9.73 32.76
N ALA A 266 36.88 -10.82 32.04
CA ALA A 266 37.47 -10.95 30.71
C ALA A 266 36.83 -9.92 29.76
N TRP A 267 35.48 -9.84 29.72
CA TRP A 267 34.75 -8.89 28.89
C TRP A 267 35.09 -7.44 29.25
N VAL A 268 35.14 -7.08 30.55
CA VAL A 268 35.49 -5.72 30.99
C VAL A 268 36.91 -5.35 30.55
N THR A 269 37.86 -6.26 30.72
CA THR A 269 39.28 -6.01 30.38
C THR A 269 39.47 -5.91 28.84
N GLU A 270 38.70 -6.65 28.08
CA GLU A 270 38.72 -6.60 26.62
C GLU A 270 38.04 -5.32 26.07
N THR A 271 36.94 -4.89 26.69
CA THR A 271 36.14 -3.76 26.24
C THR A 271 36.68 -2.38 26.70
N PHE A 272 37.17 -2.35 27.96
CA PHE A 272 37.68 -1.13 28.59
C PHE A 272 39.14 -1.26 28.96
N PRO A 273 39.96 -0.19 28.85
CA PRO A 273 41.38 -0.21 29.23
C PRO A 273 41.55 -0.16 30.75
N VAL A 274 40.87 -1.03 31.48
CA VAL A 274 40.92 -1.12 32.96
C VAL A 274 41.34 -2.47 33.43
N ALA A 275 42.14 -2.51 34.47
CA ALA A 275 42.48 -3.75 35.14
C ALA A 275 41.45 -4.07 36.24
N LEU A 276 40.78 -5.20 36.12
CA LEU A 276 39.82 -5.71 37.09
C LEU A 276 40.20 -7.12 37.48
N ARG A 277 40.11 -7.47 38.79
CA ARG A 277 40.39 -8.80 39.25
C ARG A 277 39.11 -9.56 39.60
N VAL A 278 39.16 -10.87 39.45
CA VAL A 278 37.99 -11.73 39.72
C VAL A 278 37.57 -11.64 41.21
N GLU A 279 38.54 -11.47 42.12
CA GLU A 279 38.30 -11.34 43.56
C GLU A 279 37.48 -10.08 43.92
N GLU A 280 37.54 -9.05 43.08
CA GLU A 280 36.77 -7.79 43.26
C GLU A 280 35.30 -7.97 42.92
N ILE A 281 34.98 -8.90 42.02
CA ILE A 281 33.59 -9.15 41.51
C ILE A 281 32.97 -10.37 42.17
N ALA A 282 33.75 -11.37 42.54
CA ALA A 282 33.28 -12.64 43.14
C ALA A 282 32.33 -12.48 44.35
N PRO A 283 32.45 -11.44 45.22
CA PRO A 283 31.52 -11.24 46.32
C PRO A 283 30.08 -10.87 45.88
N PHE A 284 29.90 -10.37 44.66
CA PHE A 284 28.62 -9.85 44.13
C PHE A 284 27.84 -10.85 43.28
N LYS A 285 28.10 -12.15 43.42
CA LYS A 285 27.36 -13.22 42.76
C LYS A 285 25.90 -13.18 43.20
N GLY A 286 24.98 -12.99 42.22
CA GLY A 286 23.54 -12.79 42.46
C GLY A 286 23.14 -11.35 42.80
N GLU A 287 24.08 -10.40 42.77
CA GLU A 287 23.83 -8.97 42.99
C GLU A 287 24.43 -8.14 41.84
N PRO A 288 23.89 -8.24 40.63
CA PRO A 288 24.47 -7.63 39.43
C PRO A 288 24.58 -6.12 39.52
N GLU A 289 23.61 -5.43 40.17
CA GLU A 289 23.60 -3.99 40.36
C GLU A 289 24.84 -3.51 41.17
N LYS A 290 25.18 -4.20 42.25
CA LYS A 290 26.37 -3.82 43.05
C LYS A 290 27.69 -4.10 42.30
N ALA A 291 27.73 -5.18 41.53
CA ALA A 291 28.87 -5.42 40.66
C ALA A 291 29.01 -4.33 39.58
N ALA A 292 27.91 -3.90 39.03
CA ALA A 292 27.89 -2.83 38.03
C ALA A 292 28.40 -1.50 38.60
N GLU A 293 28.05 -1.15 39.84
CA GLU A 293 28.56 0.06 40.50
C GLU A 293 30.09 0.04 40.63
N VAL A 294 30.68 -1.12 41.00
CA VAL A 294 32.13 -1.27 41.12
C VAL A 294 32.82 -1.14 39.77
N VAL A 295 32.29 -1.83 38.74
CA VAL A 295 32.86 -1.80 37.40
C VAL A 295 32.73 -0.40 36.81
N TYR A 296 31.56 0.23 36.95
CA TYR A 296 31.28 1.59 36.43
C TYR A 296 32.20 2.64 37.05
N ALA A 297 32.37 2.60 38.37
CA ALA A 297 33.29 3.51 39.05
C ALA A 297 34.73 3.41 38.52
N ARG A 298 35.21 2.16 38.29
CA ARG A 298 36.55 1.92 37.76
C ARG A 298 36.70 2.38 36.29
N VAL A 299 35.69 2.14 35.47
CA VAL A 299 35.69 2.55 34.06
C VAL A 299 35.65 4.08 33.97
N THR A 300 34.76 4.72 34.73
CA THR A 300 34.64 6.18 34.77
C THR A 300 35.93 6.83 35.23
N GLU A 301 36.57 6.35 36.30
CA GLU A 301 37.85 6.89 36.77
C GLU A 301 38.94 6.81 35.67
N ALA A 302 39.02 5.69 34.94
CA ALA A 302 39.99 5.56 33.86
C ALA A 302 39.66 6.47 32.66
N TYR A 303 38.38 6.64 32.35
CA TYR A 303 37.94 7.52 31.29
C TYR A 303 38.21 9.02 31.61
N GLU A 304 37.89 9.45 32.83
CA GLU A 304 38.15 10.80 33.30
C GLU A 304 39.67 11.11 33.32
N LEU A 305 40.48 10.14 33.75
CA LEU A 305 41.94 10.28 33.70
C LEU A 305 42.42 10.52 32.26
N LYS A 306 41.88 9.77 31.29
CA LYS A 306 42.21 9.94 29.88
C LYS A 306 41.78 11.33 29.41
N CYS A 307 40.53 11.74 29.71
CA CYS A 307 40.02 13.04 29.35
C CYS A 307 40.81 14.20 29.91
N SER A 308 41.40 14.06 31.13
CA SER A 308 42.21 15.11 31.75
C SER A 308 43.54 15.40 31.04
N VAL A 309 44.00 14.53 30.18
CA VAL A 309 45.25 14.67 29.41
C VAL A 309 45.00 15.30 28.04
N GLU A 310 43.74 15.27 27.57
CA GLU A 310 43.34 15.79 26.26
C GLU A 310 43.08 17.30 26.29
N ASP A 311 43.13 17.95 25.12
CA ASP A 311 42.81 19.38 24.98
C ASP A 311 41.32 19.64 25.26
N ALA A 312 41.03 20.49 26.23
CA ALA A 312 39.68 20.83 26.65
C ALA A 312 38.77 21.42 25.55
N GLN A 313 39.34 21.99 24.48
CA GLN A 313 38.59 22.53 23.35
C GLN A 313 38.30 21.43 22.28
N VAL A 314 39.19 20.46 22.15
CA VAL A 314 39.11 19.40 21.14
C VAL A 314 38.28 18.20 21.62
N LEU A 315 38.39 17.87 22.90
CA LEU A 315 37.74 16.69 23.50
C LEU A 315 36.21 16.66 23.25
N PRO A 316 35.40 17.71 23.51
CA PRO A 316 33.95 17.66 23.28
C PRO A 316 33.58 17.48 21.82
N ILE A 317 34.40 18.01 20.90
CA ILE A 317 34.19 17.86 19.46
C ILE A 317 34.46 16.42 19.03
N MET A 318 35.54 15.84 19.55
CA MET A 318 35.93 14.46 19.27
C MET A 318 34.92 13.45 19.83
N GLU A 319 34.52 13.59 21.09
CA GLU A 319 33.49 12.76 21.73
C GLU A 319 32.19 12.75 20.93
N ARG A 320 31.70 13.96 20.57
CA ARG A 320 30.49 14.11 19.76
C ARG A 320 30.64 13.46 18.40
N SER A 321 31.75 13.66 17.71
CA SER A 321 31.98 13.10 16.38
C SER A 321 32.02 11.57 16.40
N VAL A 322 32.73 10.98 17.38
CA VAL A 322 32.81 9.55 17.54
C VAL A 322 31.43 8.96 17.89
N PHE A 323 30.72 9.58 18.84
CA PHE A 323 29.43 9.09 19.28
C PHE A 323 28.39 9.13 18.15
N LEU A 324 28.30 10.23 17.41
CA LEU A 324 27.43 10.33 16.22
C LEU A 324 27.81 9.31 15.15
N SER A 325 29.09 9.10 14.89
CA SER A 325 29.55 8.09 13.93
C SER A 325 29.13 6.69 14.34
N CYS A 326 29.25 6.35 15.63
CA CYS A 326 28.79 5.07 16.15
C CYS A 326 27.26 4.88 16.02
N ILE A 327 26.46 5.90 16.37
CA ILE A 327 25.02 5.87 16.21
C ILE A 327 24.66 5.64 14.74
N ASP A 328 25.25 6.41 13.82
CA ASP A 328 24.94 6.36 12.39
C ASP A 328 25.32 4.99 11.80
N GLN A 329 26.45 4.44 12.17
CA GLN A 329 26.89 3.12 11.70
C GLN A 329 25.99 1.99 12.23
N GLN A 330 25.73 1.98 13.54
CA GLN A 330 24.88 0.96 14.16
C GLN A 330 23.45 1.02 13.62
N TRP A 331 22.92 2.23 13.38
CA TRP A 331 21.62 2.41 12.77
C TRP A 331 21.56 1.89 11.33
N GLN A 332 22.60 2.13 10.53
CA GLN A 332 22.67 1.58 9.16
C GLN A 332 22.73 0.04 9.16
N ASP A 333 23.54 -0.55 10.05
CA ASP A 333 23.64 -2.00 10.15
C ASP A 333 22.33 -2.63 10.65
N TYR A 334 21.67 -1.97 11.59
CA TYR A 334 20.34 -2.35 12.05
C TYR A 334 19.29 -2.31 10.92
N LEU A 335 19.28 -1.25 10.11
CA LEU A 335 18.37 -1.13 8.97
C LEU A 335 18.59 -2.26 7.95
N ARG A 336 19.84 -2.63 7.68
CA ARG A 336 20.17 -3.75 6.78
C ARG A 336 19.65 -5.08 7.35
N ALA A 337 19.93 -5.35 8.62
CA ALA A 337 19.45 -6.57 9.29
C ALA A 337 17.90 -6.65 9.29
N MET A 338 17.22 -5.53 9.50
CA MET A 338 15.76 -5.48 9.45
C MET A 338 15.20 -5.66 8.05
N ASP A 339 15.89 -5.17 7.02
CA ASP A 339 15.49 -5.40 5.62
C ASP A 339 15.67 -6.87 5.22
N GLU A 340 16.76 -7.51 5.63
CA GLU A 340 16.98 -8.95 5.46
C GLU A 340 15.89 -9.77 6.17
N LEU A 341 15.53 -9.41 7.40
CA LEU A 341 14.44 -10.06 8.14
C LEU A 341 13.11 -9.92 7.39
N ARG A 342 12.82 -8.75 6.83
CA ARG A 342 11.60 -8.49 6.06
C ARG A 342 11.49 -9.38 4.82
N HIS A 343 12.62 -9.67 4.17
CA HIS A 343 12.66 -10.52 2.98
C HIS A 343 12.72 -12.02 3.30
N GLY A 344 13.16 -12.39 4.51
CA GLY A 344 13.28 -13.80 4.97
C GLY A 344 12.01 -14.37 5.59
N VAL A 345 11.02 -13.55 5.87
CA VAL A 345 9.71 -13.90 6.44
C VAL A 345 8.59 -13.61 5.43
#